data_2b0ceffc962f1dd37304b755d45b98d1
#
_entry.id   2b0ceffc962f1dd37304b755d45b98d1
#
_cell.length_a   1.000
_cell.length_b   1.000
_cell.length_c   1.000
_cell.angle_alpha   90.00
_cell.angle_beta   90.00
_cell.angle_gamma   90.00
#
_symmetry.space_group_name_H-M   'P 1'
#
loop_
_entity.id
_entity.type
_entity.pdbx_description
1 polymer ?
#
loop_
_entity_poly.entity_id
_entity_poly.type
_entity_poly.pdbx_seq_one_letter_code
_entity_poly.pdbx_strand_id
1 'polypeptide(L)'
;MRGRAKWNTPRGGTEQRFFFSELTCVAEIEPTTVTAMKSSTQIFTVAGALVFTLAFGTVAASSEQEKAFTDKYKAALEGKDTATLESFLYTQGSDPGALEFYKMMQSGSAGEKISKIELVSLTPEDVKKATTPMDGPTGKVCLNLKPTKKLVIKVEKKDSSGSSSSSSENFVAEKDGKFVIPVPGPCK
;
A
#
# COMPACT_ATOMS: atom_id res chain seq x y z
N MET A 1 15.09 -55.11 21.74
CA MET A 1 14.08 -54.34 22.55
C MET A 1 13.72 -53.08 21.79
N ARG A 2 12.49 -53.01 21.27
CA ARG A 2 12.01 -51.87 20.45
C ARG A 2 11.08 -51.03 21.29
N GLY A 3 11.54 -49.84 21.69
CA GLY A 3 10.69 -48.84 22.39
C GLY A 3 9.88 -48.05 21.38
N ARG A 4 8.55 -48.15 21.42
CA ARG A 4 7.59 -47.30 20.68
C ARG A 4 7.34 -46.05 21.51
N ALA A 5 7.71 -44.89 21.01
CA ALA A 5 7.29 -43.63 21.57
C ALA A 5 5.83 -43.33 21.11
N LYS A 6 4.92 -43.25 22.09
CA LYS A 6 3.54 -42.79 21.88
C LYS A 6 3.53 -41.27 21.87
N TRP A 7 3.14 -40.64 20.75
CA TRP A 7 2.83 -39.22 20.68
C TRP A 7 1.41 -38.99 21.11
N ASN A 8 1.24 -38.28 22.23
CA ASN A 8 -0.05 -37.78 22.69
C ASN A 8 -0.32 -36.44 21.98
N THR A 9 -1.37 -36.41 21.18
CA THR A 9 -1.94 -35.18 20.60
C THR A 9 -2.86 -34.53 21.62
N PRO A 10 -2.67 -33.26 22.03
CA PRO A 10 -3.68 -32.54 22.79
C PRO A 10 -4.79 -32.06 21.85
N ARG A 11 -6.00 -32.60 22.04
CA ARG A 11 -7.24 -31.99 21.55
C ARG A 11 -7.54 -30.76 22.42
N GLY A 12 -7.54 -29.59 21.82
CA GLY A 12 -8.02 -28.38 22.45
C GLY A 12 -8.65 -27.52 21.36
N GLY A 13 -9.91 -27.79 21.05
CA GLY A 13 -10.73 -26.93 20.21
C GLY A 13 -11.12 -25.68 20.99
N THR A 14 -10.72 -24.52 20.52
CA THR A 14 -11.31 -23.24 20.92
C THR A 14 -12.01 -22.67 19.71
N GLU A 15 -13.31 -22.88 19.67
CA GLU A 15 -14.24 -22.28 18.73
C GLU A 15 -14.32 -20.78 19.00
N GLN A 16 -13.58 -19.97 18.27
CA GLN A 16 -13.79 -18.52 18.26
C GLN A 16 -14.91 -18.19 17.28
N ARG A 17 -16.11 -18.02 17.83
CA ARG A 17 -17.24 -17.43 17.12
C ARG A 17 -16.97 -15.96 16.90
N PHE A 18 -16.58 -15.59 15.69
CA PHE A 18 -16.60 -14.19 15.23
C PHE A 18 -18.06 -13.79 14.96
N PHE A 19 -18.58 -12.92 15.81
CA PHE A 19 -19.83 -12.20 15.58
C PHE A 19 -19.62 -11.25 14.39
N PHE A 20 -20.19 -11.58 13.24
CA PHE A 20 -20.40 -10.65 12.16
C PHE A 20 -21.63 -9.80 12.52
N SER A 21 -21.38 -8.54 12.86
CA SER A 21 -22.44 -7.53 12.94
C SER A 21 -22.62 -6.97 11.53
N GLU A 22 -23.70 -7.35 10.87
CA GLU A 22 -24.19 -6.71 9.65
C GLU A 22 -24.62 -5.29 9.99
N LEU A 23 -23.91 -4.31 9.43
CA LEU A 23 -24.43 -2.95 9.31
C LEU A 23 -24.64 -2.66 7.83
N THR A 24 -25.88 -2.92 7.39
CA THR A 24 -26.40 -2.51 6.09
C THR A 24 -26.71 -1.02 6.16
N CYS A 25 -25.83 -0.17 5.63
CA CYS A 25 -26.14 1.23 5.35
C CYS A 25 -26.38 1.37 3.85
N VAL A 26 -27.65 1.36 3.46
CA VAL A 26 -28.11 1.76 2.13
C VAL A 26 -28.13 3.28 2.11
N ALA A 27 -27.24 3.90 1.35
CA ALA A 27 -27.31 5.32 1.01
C ALA A 27 -27.90 5.44 -0.38
N GLU A 28 -29.14 5.90 -0.45
CA GLU A 28 -29.80 6.36 -1.68
C GLU A 28 -29.06 7.60 -2.21
N ILE A 29 -28.57 7.48 -3.45
CA ILE A 29 -28.03 8.64 -4.19
C ILE A 29 -29.10 9.12 -5.13
N GLU A 30 -29.69 10.27 -4.82
CA GLU A 30 -30.61 10.97 -5.73
C GLU A 30 -29.88 11.55 -6.95
N PRO A 31 -30.46 11.43 -8.16
CA PRO A 31 -29.86 12.00 -9.36
C PRO A 31 -30.13 13.51 -9.43
N THR A 32 -29.08 14.30 -9.30
CA THR A 32 -29.16 15.75 -9.50
C THR A 32 -29.30 16.09 -10.98
N THR A 33 -30.41 16.73 -11.29
CA THR A 33 -30.82 17.20 -12.60
C THR A 33 -29.85 18.24 -13.15
N VAL A 34 -29.23 17.96 -14.29
CA VAL A 34 -28.39 18.91 -15.03
C VAL A 34 -29.29 19.86 -15.81
N THR A 35 -29.40 21.09 -15.35
CA THR A 35 -30.07 22.18 -16.07
C THR A 35 -29.12 22.74 -17.14
N ALA A 36 -29.52 22.60 -18.39
CA ALA A 36 -28.83 23.16 -19.54
C ALA A 36 -28.99 24.69 -19.54
N MET A 37 -27.90 25.43 -19.37
CA MET A 37 -27.87 26.87 -19.60
C MET A 37 -27.41 27.19 -21.02
N LYS A 38 -28.31 27.85 -21.72
CA LYS A 38 -28.25 28.37 -23.06
C LYS A 38 -27.13 29.41 -23.22
N SER A 39 -26.31 29.20 -24.21
CA SER A 39 -25.27 30.09 -24.74
C SER A 39 -25.83 31.49 -25.07
N SER A 40 -25.18 32.51 -24.57
CA SER A 40 -25.27 33.86 -25.10
C SER A 40 -23.86 34.36 -25.41
N THR A 41 -23.58 34.49 -26.68
CA THR A 41 -22.35 35.02 -27.25
C THR A 41 -22.29 36.51 -27.01
N GLN A 42 -21.35 37.00 -26.20
CA GLN A 42 -20.91 38.40 -26.22
C GLN A 42 -19.40 38.45 -26.43
N ILE A 43 -19.08 39.02 -27.59
CA ILE A 43 -17.72 39.37 -28.01
C ILE A 43 -17.34 40.67 -27.28
N PHE A 44 -16.41 40.56 -26.30
CA PHE A 44 -15.69 41.72 -25.80
C PHE A 44 -14.20 41.53 -26.02
N THR A 45 -13.70 42.29 -26.98
CA THR A 45 -12.28 42.51 -27.25
C THR A 45 -11.72 43.42 -26.18
N VAL A 46 -10.93 42.91 -25.24
CA VAL A 46 -10.08 43.74 -24.37
C VAL A 46 -8.67 43.17 -24.36
N ALA A 47 -7.78 43.95 -24.96
CA ALA A 47 -6.35 43.77 -24.84
C ALA A 47 -5.94 44.05 -23.38
N GLY A 48 -5.32 43.08 -22.71
CA GLY A 48 -4.88 43.28 -21.32
C GLY A 48 -3.87 42.24 -20.93
N ALA A 49 -2.60 42.66 -20.87
CA ALA A 49 -1.47 42.18 -20.07
C ALA A 49 -1.49 40.69 -19.62
N LEU A 50 -0.65 39.88 -20.25
CA LEU A 50 -0.28 38.53 -19.83
C LEU A 50 0.53 38.63 -18.51
N VAL A 51 -0.14 38.56 -17.37
CA VAL A 51 0.52 38.28 -16.10
C VAL A 51 0.68 36.76 -16.03
N PHE A 52 1.87 36.27 -16.35
CA PHE A 52 2.28 34.89 -16.08
C PHE A 52 2.45 34.72 -14.57
N THR A 53 1.38 34.42 -13.86
CA THR A 53 1.45 33.87 -12.51
C THR A 53 1.94 32.43 -12.64
N LEU A 54 3.24 32.21 -12.39
CA LEU A 54 3.81 30.90 -12.13
C LEU A 54 3.18 30.37 -10.82
N ALA A 55 2.02 29.74 -10.94
CA ALA A 55 1.51 28.91 -9.88
C ALA A 55 2.44 27.72 -9.75
N PHE A 56 3.35 27.76 -8.76
CA PHE A 56 4.01 26.56 -8.25
C PHE A 56 2.94 25.67 -7.64
N GLY A 57 2.20 24.97 -8.50
CA GLY A 57 1.32 23.90 -8.07
C GLY A 57 2.21 22.84 -7.43
N THR A 58 1.99 22.56 -6.17
CA THR A 58 2.42 21.29 -5.57
C THR A 58 1.81 20.20 -6.42
N VAL A 59 2.63 19.59 -7.29
CA VAL A 59 2.22 18.46 -8.13
C VAL A 59 1.96 17.31 -7.17
N ALA A 60 0.72 17.16 -6.74
CA ALA A 60 0.29 15.89 -6.20
C ALA A 60 0.61 14.84 -7.25
N ALA A 61 1.32 13.76 -6.85
CA ALA A 61 1.70 12.70 -7.76
C ALA A 61 0.49 12.31 -8.59
N SER A 62 0.61 12.40 -9.89
CA SER A 62 -0.53 12.22 -10.78
C SER A 62 -1.05 10.78 -10.65
N SER A 63 -2.32 10.55 -10.88
CA SER A 63 -2.93 9.21 -10.93
C SER A 63 -2.17 8.27 -11.90
N GLU A 64 -1.50 8.84 -12.88
CA GLU A 64 -0.65 8.14 -13.82
C GLU A 64 0.63 7.61 -13.17
N GLN A 65 1.27 8.38 -12.30
CA GLN A 65 2.46 7.94 -11.55
C GLN A 65 2.12 6.83 -10.55
N GLU A 66 0.96 6.93 -9.89
CA GLU A 66 0.45 5.88 -9.00
C GLU A 66 0.20 4.58 -9.76
N LYS A 67 -0.44 4.69 -10.92
CA LYS A 67 -0.67 3.54 -11.80
C LYS A 67 0.64 2.93 -12.30
N ALA A 68 1.57 3.73 -12.77
CA ALA A 68 2.88 3.26 -13.23
C ALA A 68 3.66 2.53 -12.12
N PHE A 69 3.61 3.05 -10.88
CA PHE A 69 4.22 2.39 -9.73
C PHE A 69 3.56 1.04 -9.44
N THR A 70 2.23 0.99 -9.34
CA THR A 70 1.50 -0.25 -9.03
C THR A 70 1.66 -1.30 -10.12
N ASP A 71 1.62 -0.91 -11.39
CA ASP A 71 1.81 -1.82 -12.54
C ASP A 71 3.23 -2.41 -12.53
N LYS A 72 4.26 -1.58 -12.31
CA LYS A 72 5.65 -2.02 -12.24
C LYS A 72 5.88 -2.95 -11.04
N TYR A 73 5.33 -2.60 -9.88
CA TYR A 73 5.44 -3.43 -8.68
C TYR A 73 4.77 -4.78 -8.87
N LYS A 74 3.55 -4.78 -9.46
CA LYS A 74 2.82 -6.01 -9.79
C LYS A 74 3.61 -6.89 -10.74
N ALA A 75 4.12 -6.33 -11.84
CA ALA A 75 4.91 -7.07 -12.82
C ALA A 75 6.16 -7.71 -12.20
N ALA A 76 6.86 -6.96 -11.35
CA ALA A 76 8.05 -7.46 -10.65
C ALA A 76 7.71 -8.59 -9.67
N LEU A 77 6.61 -8.47 -8.90
CA LEU A 77 6.20 -9.48 -7.95
C LEU A 77 5.76 -10.78 -8.65
N GLU A 78 4.89 -10.68 -9.65
CA GLU A 78 4.43 -11.85 -10.42
C GLU A 78 5.55 -12.50 -11.23
N GLY A 79 6.48 -11.68 -11.76
CA GLY A 79 7.64 -12.11 -12.54
C GLY A 79 8.83 -12.63 -11.71
N LYS A 80 8.75 -12.62 -10.38
CA LYS A 80 9.87 -12.95 -9.46
C LYS A 80 11.12 -12.08 -9.66
N ASP A 81 10.93 -10.85 -10.12
CA ASP A 81 12.04 -9.89 -10.30
C ASP A 81 12.36 -9.22 -8.98
N THR A 82 13.15 -9.91 -8.14
CA THR A 82 13.56 -9.44 -6.83
C THR A 82 14.41 -8.17 -6.91
N ALA A 83 15.22 -8.02 -7.96
CA ALA A 83 16.04 -6.82 -8.15
C ALA A 83 15.17 -5.57 -8.35
N THR A 84 14.13 -5.66 -9.16
CA THR A 84 13.16 -4.58 -9.33
C THR A 84 12.38 -4.33 -8.03
N LEU A 85 11.96 -5.38 -7.30
CA LEU A 85 11.30 -5.21 -6.01
C LEU A 85 12.17 -4.50 -4.99
N GLU A 86 13.44 -4.87 -4.86
CA GLU A 86 14.40 -4.20 -3.99
C GLU A 86 14.63 -2.73 -4.38
N SER A 87 14.53 -2.39 -5.68
CA SER A 87 14.69 -1.01 -6.15
C SER A 87 13.61 -0.06 -5.65
N PHE A 88 12.48 -0.56 -5.16
CA PHE A 88 11.44 0.24 -4.53
C PHE A 88 11.74 0.56 -3.06
N LEU A 89 12.70 -0.13 -2.42
CA LEU A 89 13.04 0.12 -1.03
C LEU A 89 13.87 1.41 -0.90
N TYR A 90 13.45 2.29 0.01
CA TYR A 90 14.26 3.44 0.39
C TYR A 90 15.21 3.03 1.52
N THR A 91 16.48 2.87 1.17
CA THR A 91 17.50 2.28 2.05
C THR A 91 18.34 3.30 2.80
N GLN A 92 18.24 4.60 2.46
CA GLN A 92 19.03 5.63 3.11
C GLN A 92 18.66 5.76 4.59
N GLY A 93 19.63 5.48 5.47
CA GLY A 93 19.43 5.52 6.91
C GLY A 93 18.59 4.35 7.48
N SER A 94 18.43 3.27 6.72
CA SER A 94 17.77 2.06 7.20
C SER A 94 18.66 1.27 8.18
N ASP A 95 18.03 0.55 9.10
CA ASP A 95 18.68 -0.47 9.90
C ASP A 95 19.02 -1.68 9.00
N PRO A 96 20.24 -2.23 9.06
CA PRO A 96 20.62 -3.36 8.20
C PRO A 96 19.74 -4.60 8.39
N GLY A 97 19.36 -4.92 9.64
CA GLY A 97 18.49 -6.06 9.93
C GLY A 97 17.07 -5.85 9.41
N ALA A 98 16.54 -4.62 9.54
CA ALA A 98 15.25 -4.27 8.96
C ALA A 98 15.29 -4.35 7.42
N LEU A 99 16.37 -3.90 6.79
CA LEU A 99 16.52 -3.99 5.33
C LEU A 99 16.51 -5.44 4.84
N GLU A 100 17.29 -6.32 5.46
CA GLU A 100 17.31 -7.74 5.09
C GLU A 100 15.94 -8.40 5.31
N PHE A 101 15.23 -8.04 6.38
CA PHE A 101 13.88 -8.51 6.61
C PHE A 101 12.90 -8.08 5.50
N TYR A 102 12.96 -6.81 5.06
CA TYR A 102 12.12 -6.31 3.97
C TYR A 102 12.42 -7.02 2.65
N LYS A 103 13.70 -7.26 2.32
CA LYS A 103 14.10 -8.03 1.14
C LYS A 103 13.58 -9.47 1.20
N MET A 104 13.72 -10.11 2.35
CA MET A 104 13.20 -11.47 2.56
C MET A 104 11.69 -11.53 2.39
N MET A 105 10.93 -10.58 2.93
CA MET A 105 9.49 -10.52 2.76
C MET A 105 9.08 -10.34 1.31
N GLN A 106 9.75 -9.46 0.57
CA GLN A 106 9.46 -9.24 -0.86
C GLN A 106 9.79 -10.48 -1.69
N SER A 107 10.93 -11.12 -1.45
CA SER A 107 11.30 -12.36 -2.17
C SER A 107 10.38 -13.53 -1.83
N GLY A 108 9.93 -13.63 -0.57
CA GLY A 108 8.99 -14.67 -0.13
C GLY A 108 7.62 -14.60 -0.80
N SER A 109 7.20 -13.39 -1.19
CA SER A 109 5.93 -13.16 -1.90
C SER A 109 6.09 -13.20 -3.43
N ALA A 110 7.31 -13.27 -3.93
CA ALA A 110 7.57 -13.23 -5.37
C ALA A 110 7.02 -14.46 -6.10
N GLY A 111 6.30 -14.23 -7.20
CA GLY A 111 5.66 -15.27 -8.01
C GLY A 111 4.22 -15.58 -7.62
N GLU A 112 3.66 -14.88 -6.65
CA GLU A 112 2.24 -14.96 -6.32
C GLU A 112 1.40 -14.16 -7.32
N LYS A 113 0.26 -14.72 -7.75
CA LYS A 113 -0.68 -14.01 -8.63
C LYS A 113 -1.47 -12.98 -7.83
N ILE A 114 -1.35 -11.72 -8.24
CA ILE A 114 -2.04 -10.61 -7.59
C ILE A 114 -3.45 -10.45 -8.17
N SER A 115 -4.47 -10.61 -7.33
CA SER A 115 -5.86 -10.35 -7.71
C SER A 115 -6.19 -8.85 -7.69
N LYS A 116 -5.61 -8.10 -6.73
CA LYS A 116 -5.79 -6.66 -6.63
C LYS A 116 -4.54 -6.00 -6.07
N ILE A 117 -4.17 -4.85 -6.63
CA ILE A 117 -3.12 -3.96 -6.10
C ILE A 117 -3.57 -2.52 -6.25
N GLU A 118 -3.44 -1.73 -5.20
CA GLU A 118 -3.82 -0.32 -5.21
C GLU A 118 -3.03 0.51 -4.19
N LEU A 119 -2.84 1.79 -4.51
CA LEU A 119 -2.36 2.79 -3.57
C LEU A 119 -3.56 3.51 -2.96
N VAL A 120 -3.67 3.47 -1.63
CA VAL A 120 -4.74 4.11 -0.89
C VAL A 120 -4.21 5.22 0.01
N SER A 121 -5.05 6.19 0.33
CA SER A 121 -4.72 7.22 1.32
C SER A 121 -4.59 6.62 2.71
N LEU A 122 -3.71 7.20 3.53
CA LEU A 122 -3.53 6.77 4.92
C LEU A 122 -4.74 7.16 5.76
N THR A 123 -5.19 6.24 6.59
CA THR A 123 -6.13 6.54 7.67
C THR A 123 -5.41 7.18 8.86
N PRO A 124 -6.12 7.83 9.80
CA PRO A 124 -5.51 8.35 11.03
C PRO A 124 -4.78 7.26 11.84
N GLU A 125 -5.26 6.02 11.80
CA GLU A 125 -4.60 4.88 12.44
C GLU A 125 -3.30 4.49 11.73
N ASP A 126 -3.29 4.51 10.40
CA ASP A 126 -2.09 4.26 9.62
C ASP A 126 -1.01 5.30 9.91
N VAL A 127 -1.39 6.58 10.01
CA VAL A 127 -0.47 7.66 10.38
C VAL A 127 0.10 7.42 11.78
N LYS A 128 -0.73 7.02 12.74
CA LYS A 128 -0.28 6.69 14.10
C LYS A 128 0.70 5.50 14.07
N LYS A 129 0.39 4.42 13.36
CA LYS A 129 1.29 3.26 13.19
C LYS A 129 2.62 3.67 12.58
N ALA A 130 2.59 4.49 11.53
CA ALA A 130 3.79 4.94 10.83
C ALA A 130 4.72 5.82 11.66
N THR A 131 4.19 6.52 12.68
CA THR A 131 4.96 7.40 13.57
C THR A 131 5.35 6.74 14.87
N THR A 132 4.81 5.56 15.18
CA THR A 132 5.13 4.83 16.42
C THR A 132 6.44 4.07 16.25
N PRO A 133 7.41 4.22 17.15
CA PRO A 133 8.62 3.41 17.15
C PRO A 133 8.29 1.91 17.25
N MET A 134 8.97 1.10 16.44
CA MET A 134 8.84 -0.35 16.40
C MET A 134 10.04 -1.01 17.06
N ASP A 135 9.87 -2.22 17.58
CA ASP A 135 10.99 -3.04 18.04
C ASP A 135 11.70 -3.66 16.82
N GLY A 136 12.93 -3.28 16.60
CA GLY A 136 13.80 -3.84 15.57
C GLY A 136 14.89 -4.74 16.16
N PRO A 137 15.65 -5.45 15.31
CA PRO A 137 16.71 -6.34 15.75
C PRO A 137 17.80 -5.66 16.58
N THR A 138 18.05 -4.38 16.32
CA THR A 138 19.11 -3.57 16.97
C THR A 138 18.57 -2.57 17.99
N GLY A 139 17.26 -2.57 18.26
CA GLY A 139 16.60 -1.64 19.17
C GLY A 139 15.37 -0.99 18.56
N LYS A 140 14.96 0.16 19.09
CA LYS A 140 13.82 0.91 18.54
C LYS A 140 14.16 1.49 17.16
N VAL A 141 13.30 1.21 16.18
CA VAL A 141 13.40 1.71 14.81
C VAL A 141 12.16 2.52 14.43
N CYS A 142 12.36 3.49 13.57
CA CYS A 142 11.33 4.38 13.04
C CYS A 142 11.40 4.35 11.50
N LEU A 143 10.30 4.63 10.80
CA LEU A 143 10.36 4.77 9.36
C LEU A 143 11.31 5.91 8.97
N ASN A 144 12.20 5.66 8.03
CA ASN A 144 13.22 6.61 7.55
C ASN A 144 12.66 7.71 6.63
N LEU A 145 11.43 7.52 6.13
CA LEU A 145 10.64 8.53 5.43
C LEU A 145 9.21 8.54 5.95
N LYS A 146 8.59 9.73 5.96
CA LYS A 146 7.17 9.88 6.28
C LYS A 146 6.33 9.33 5.13
N PRO A 147 5.50 8.30 5.36
CA PRO A 147 4.64 7.77 4.30
C PRO A 147 3.51 8.74 3.94
N THR A 148 3.11 8.71 2.69
CA THR A 148 2.01 9.51 2.13
C THR A 148 0.84 8.63 1.71
N LYS A 149 1.12 7.37 1.40
CA LYS A 149 0.14 6.38 0.95
C LYS A 149 0.42 5.00 1.53
N LYS A 150 -0.49 4.08 1.29
CA LYS A 150 -0.38 2.66 1.63
C LYS A 150 -0.63 1.82 0.38
N LEU A 151 0.27 0.90 0.07
CA LEU A 151 0.12 -0.11 -0.97
C LEU A 151 -0.62 -1.31 -0.38
N VAL A 152 -1.79 -1.61 -0.92
CA VAL A 152 -2.59 -2.78 -0.53
C VAL A 152 -2.52 -3.81 -1.65
N ILE A 153 -2.10 -5.02 -1.32
CA ILE A 153 -1.93 -6.14 -2.26
C ILE A 153 -2.82 -7.28 -1.79
N LYS A 154 -3.66 -7.79 -2.68
CA LYS A 154 -4.48 -8.99 -2.45
C LYS A 154 -4.03 -10.09 -3.39
N VAL A 155 -3.80 -11.26 -2.81
CA VAL A 155 -3.43 -12.48 -3.52
C VAL A 155 -4.52 -13.50 -3.31
N GLU A 156 -4.94 -14.15 -4.39
CA GLU A 156 -5.86 -15.28 -4.35
C GLU A 156 -5.16 -16.53 -4.83
N LYS A 157 -5.17 -17.56 -4.01
CA LYS A 157 -4.69 -18.90 -4.36
C LYS A 157 -5.89 -19.83 -4.48
N LYS A 158 -5.96 -20.53 -5.62
CA LYS A 158 -6.92 -21.62 -5.84
C LYS A 158 -6.13 -22.90 -6.01
N ASP A 159 -6.39 -23.86 -5.16
CA ASP A 159 -5.83 -25.19 -5.25
C ASP A 159 -6.93 -26.26 -5.15
N SER A 160 -6.55 -27.52 -5.20
CA SER A 160 -7.49 -28.64 -5.11
C SER A 160 -8.23 -28.75 -3.77
N SER A 161 -7.75 -28.05 -2.74
CA SER A 161 -8.37 -28.02 -1.40
C SER A 161 -9.30 -26.84 -1.19
N GLY A 162 -9.31 -25.86 -2.09
CA GLY A 162 -10.19 -24.68 -2.01
C GLY A 162 -9.59 -23.40 -2.53
N SER A 163 -10.19 -22.29 -2.11
CA SER A 163 -9.74 -20.93 -2.42
C SER A 163 -9.32 -20.24 -1.13
N SER A 164 -8.12 -19.68 -1.10
CA SER A 164 -7.62 -18.83 -0.01
C SER A 164 -7.27 -17.45 -0.53
N SER A 165 -7.47 -16.43 0.28
CA SER A 165 -7.07 -15.07 -0.01
C SER A 165 -6.18 -14.54 1.10
N SER A 166 -5.13 -13.82 0.73
CA SER A 166 -4.28 -13.08 1.67
C SER A 166 -4.19 -11.62 1.26
N SER A 167 -3.99 -10.74 2.23
CA SER A 167 -3.80 -9.31 2.01
C SER A 167 -2.55 -8.86 2.74
N SER A 168 -1.71 -8.10 2.06
CA SER A 168 -0.55 -7.44 2.64
C SER A 168 -0.63 -5.93 2.42
N GLU A 169 -0.06 -5.18 3.35
CA GLU A 169 -0.05 -3.72 3.33
C GLU A 169 1.37 -3.21 3.56
N ASN A 170 1.80 -2.27 2.73
CA ASN A 170 3.10 -1.61 2.86
C ASN A 170 2.92 -0.10 2.85
N PHE A 171 3.60 0.61 3.74
CA PHE A 171 3.67 2.06 3.66
C PHE A 171 4.48 2.49 2.43
N VAL A 172 4.04 3.56 1.80
CA VAL A 172 4.67 4.15 0.62
C VAL A 172 4.85 5.64 0.86
N ALA A 173 6.04 6.13 0.56
CA ALA A 173 6.39 7.55 0.61
C ALA A 173 6.71 8.05 -0.80
N GLU A 174 6.58 9.36 -1.00
CA GLU A 174 7.05 10.04 -2.19
C GLU A 174 8.41 10.68 -1.91
N LYS A 175 9.39 10.37 -2.75
CA LYS A 175 10.73 10.93 -2.67
C LYS A 175 11.24 11.26 -4.07
N ASP A 176 11.59 12.53 -4.28
CA ASP A 176 12.10 13.02 -5.57
C ASP A 176 11.20 12.68 -6.77
N GLY A 177 9.86 12.81 -6.58
CA GLY A 177 8.86 12.50 -7.58
C GLY A 177 8.67 11.00 -7.87
N LYS A 178 9.15 10.11 -6.99
CA LYS A 178 9.00 8.65 -7.11
C LYS A 178 8.36 8.07 -5.86
N PHE A 179 7.57 7.04 -6.05
CA PHE A 179 7.06 6.24 -4.94
C PHE A 179 8.10 5.22 -4.50
N VAL A 180 8.35 5.16 -3.19
CA VAL A 180 9.28 4.25 -2.54
C VAL A 180 8.69 3.66 -1.27
N ILE A 181 9.16 2.50 -0.87
CA ILE A 181 8.78 1.84 0.38
C ILE A 181 9.81 2.21 1.45
N PRO A 182 9.44 2.99 2.49
CA PRO A 182 10.35 3.36 3.55
C PRO A 182 10.74 2.13 4.38
N VAL A 183 12.05 1.92 4.54
CA VAL A 183 12.59 0.87 5.40
C VAL A 183 12.94 1.48 6.76
N PRO A 184 12.56 0.85 7.89
CA PRO A 184 12.88 1.38 9.20
C PRO A 184 14.38 1.54 9.44
N GLY A 185 14.73 2.60 10.18
CA GLY A 185 16.08 2.87 10.63
C GLY A 185 16.08 3.35 12.08
N PRO A 186 17.25 3.67 12.67
CA PRO A 186 17.33 4.20 14.03
C PRO A 186 16.44 5.43 14.19
N CYS A 187 15.66 5.48 15.29
CA CYS A 187 14.86 6.66 15.61
C CYS A 187 15.80 7.84 15.91
N LYS A 188 15.51 9.00 15.32
CA LYS A 188 16.25 10.25 15.50
C LYS A 188 15.69 11.04 16.67
#